data_82086f468b1abdd45aa643517a7a9aee
#
_entry.id   82086f468b1abdd45aa643517a7a9aee
#
_cell.length_a   1.000
_cell.length_b   1.000
_cell.length_c   1.000
_cell.angle_alpha   90.00
_cell.angle_beta   90.00
_cell.angle_gamma   90.00
#
_symmetry.space_group_name_H-M   'P 1'
#
loop_
_entity.id
_entity.type
_entity.pdbx_description
1 polymer ?
#
loop_
_entity_poly.entity_id
_entity_poly.type
_entity_poly.pdbx_seq_one_letter_code
_entity_poly.pdbx_strand_id
1 'polypeptide(L)'
;MQVPCGPVNTIREVFDDPQIQHRGMEISMPHYLSGNGKVSLIGSPVKMSETPVSYRNAPPTLGQHTDVILEELLGISEKERAALAVKGVI
;
A
#
# COMPACT_ATOMS: atom_id res chain seq x y z
N MET A 1 38.15 4.17 -16.80
CA MET A 1 37.30 3.08 -16.33
C MET A 1 36.11 3.69 -15.58
N GLN A 2 34.90 3.46 -16.04
CA GLN A 2 33.71 3.97 -15.35
C GLN A 2 33.24 2.91 -14.34
N VAL A 3 33.25 3.24 -13.06
CA VAL A 3 32.74 2.38 -11.99
C VAL A 3 31.29 2.81 -11.70
N PRO A 4 30.31 1.93 -11.78
CA PRO A 4 28.94 2.24 -11.36
C PRO A 4 28.96 2.61 -9.87
N CYS A 5 28.55 3.83 -9.54
CA CYS A 5 28.49 4.31 -8.17
C CYS A 5 27.30 5.25 -8.01
N GLY A 6 26.80 5.39 -6.79
CA GLY A 6 25.72 6.29 -6.45
C GLY A 6 25.74 6.61 -4.96
N PRO A 7 25.03 7.65 -4.54
CA PRO A 7 24.91 8.00 -3.13
C PRO A 7 24.09 6.96 -2.37
N VAL A 8 24.35 6.84 -1.07
CA VAL A 8 23.48 6.11 -0.14
C VAL A 8 22.56 7.15 0.50
N ASN A 9 21.30 7.15 0.06
CA ASN A 9 20.32 8.16 0.43
C ASN A 9 19.45 7.69 1.61
N THR A 10 19.06 8.63 2.45
CA THR A 10 17.94 8.46 3.39
C THR A 10 16.62 8.44 2.61
N ILE A 11 15.54 7.98 3.25
CA ILE A 11 14.19 7.96 2.63
C ILE A 11 13.77 9.36 2.16
N ARG A 12 14.06 10.40 2.92
CA ARG A 12 13.76 11.78 2.53
C ARG A 12 14.51 12.18 1.27
N GLU A 13 15.81 11.95 1.22
CA GLU A 13 16.64 12.27 0.06
C GLU A 13 16.23 11.52 -1.19
N VAL A 14 15.71 10.28 -1.05
CA VAL A 14 15.14 9.53 -2.17
C VAL A 14 13.91 10.25 -2.76
N PHE A 15 12.99 10.73 -1.93
CA PHE A 15 11.81 11.45 -2.41
C PHE A 15 12.13 12.86 -2.95
N ASP A 16 13.20 13.48 -2.48
CA ASP A 16 13.70 14.78 -2.97
C ASP A 16 14.52 14.62 -4.28
N ASP A 17 14.89 13.41 -4.68
CA ASP A 17 15.66 13.14 -5.89
C ASP A 17 14.89 13.50 -7.16
N PRO A 18 15.47 14.35 -8.06
CA PRO A 18 14.80 14.75 -9.30
C PRO A 18 14.38 13.61 -10.22
N GLN A 19 15.13 12.51 -10.25
CA GLN A 19 14.81 11.33 -11.05
C GLN A 19 13.56 10.61 -10.51
N ILE A 20 13.45 10.48 -9.18
CA ILE A 20 12.31 9.88 -8.51
C ILE A 20 11.05 10.71 -8.75
N GLN A 21 11.17 12.04 -8.65
CA GLN A 21 10.07 12.97 -8.94
C GLN A 21 9.65 12.92 -10.41
N HIS A 22 10.62 12.97 -11.34
CA HIS A 22 10.35 12.89 -12.78
C HIS A 22 9.63 11.60 -13.16
N ARG A 23 9.98 10.49 -12.55
CA ARG A 23 9.32 9.19 -12.78
C ARG A 23 7.96 9.04 -12.09
N GLY A 24 7.55 10.00 -11.28
CA GLY A 24 6.30 9.93 -10.51
C GLY A 24 6.28 8.73 -9.56
N MET A 25 7.40 8.47 -8.88
CA MET A 25 7.56 7.34 -7.97
C MET A 25 6.94 7.59 -6.60
N GLU A 26 6.66 8.83 -6.24
CA GLU A 26 5.86 9.15 -5.07
C GLU A 26 4.38 9.17 -5.44
N ILE A 27 3.58 8.37 -4.74
CA ILE A 27 2.11 8.38 -4.84
C ILE A 27 1.51 8.74 -3.48
N SER A 28 0.41 9.45 -3.49
CA SER A 28 -0.31 9.84 -2.26
C SER A 28 -1.69 9.22 -2.26
N MET A 29 -2.03 8.51 -1.19
CA MET A 29 -3.34 7.85 -1.04
C MET A 29 -4.02 8.30 0.25
N PRO A 30 -5.37 8.40 0.26
CA PRO A 30 -6.11 8.68 1.49
C PRO A 30 -5.85 7.59 2.54
N HIS A 31 -5.59 8.01 3.79
CA HIS A 31 -5.42 7.07 4.89
C HIS A 31 -5.90 7.68 6.21
N TYR A 32 -6.87 7.04 6.86
CA TYR A 32 -7.57 7.61 8.02
C TYR A 32 -6.71 7.71 9.29
N LEU A 33 -5.64 6.91 9.42
CA LEU A 33 -4.70 7.00 10.55
C LEU A 33 -3.59 8.03 10.34
N SER A 34 -3.49 8.62 9.17
CA SER A 34 -2.50 9.66 8.92
C SER A 34 -2.98 11.00 9.44
N GLY A 35 -2.14 11.72 10.15
CA GLY A 35 -2.48 13.02 10.75
C GLY A 35 -2.94 14.08 9.73
N ASN A 36 -2.54 13.96 8.47
CA ASN A 36 -2.98 14.83 7.36
C ASN A 36 -4.00 14.16 6.43
N GLY A 37 -4.54 12.99 6.80
CA GLY A 37 -5.51 12.24 6.02
C GLY A 37 -4.96 11.53 4.79
N LYS A 38 -3.63 11.54 4.58
CA LYS A 38 -2.95 10.94 3.41
C LYS A 38 -1.69 10.24 3.83
N VAL A 39 -1.27 9.24 3.06
CA VAL A 39 0.01 8.56 3.19
C VAL A 39 0.76 8.62 1.86
N SER A 40 2.05 8.98 1.92
CA SER A 40 2.95 8.91 0.77
C SER A 40 3.56 7.52 0.67
N LEU A 41 3.53 6.95 -0.52
CA LEU A 41 3.98 5.60 -0.82
C LEU A 41 4.89 5.61 -2.04
N ILE A 42 5.70 4.57 -2.15
CA ILE A 42 6.51 4.34 -3.34
C ILE A 42 5.63 3.68 -4.42
N GLY A 43 5.55 4.31 -5.57
CA GLY A 43 4.85 3.80 -6.73
C GLY A 43 5.58 2.64 -7.41
N SER A 44 4.89 1.95 -8.32
CA SER A 44 5.49 0.89 -9.13
C SER A 44 6.53 1.46 -10.10
N PRO A 45 7.73 0.87 -10.19
CA PRO A 45 8.71 1.26 -11.20
C PRO A 45 8.33 0.79 -12.61
N VAL A 46 7.39 -0.14 -12.72
CA VAL A 46 6.93 -0.68 -14.01
C VAL A 46 5.95 0.28 -14.65
N LYS A 47 6.21 0.65 -15.90
CA LYS A 47 5.33 1.47 -16.74
C LYS A 47 4.84 0.62 -17.92
N MET A 48 3.52 0.47 -18.04
CA MET A 48 2.88 -0.32 -19.10
C MET A 48 1.95 0.60 -19.89
N SER A 49 2.09 0.59 -21.22
CA SER A 49 1.31 1.47 -22.11
C SER A 49 -0.16 1.05 -22.22
N GLU A 50 -0.41 -0.26 -22.34
CA GLU A 50 -1.75 -0.80 -22.55
C GLU A 50 -2.52 -1.02 -21.24
N THR A 51 -1.81 -1.42 -20.19
CA THR A 51 -2.38 -1.74 -18.88
C THR A 51 -1.60 -1.00 -17.77
N PRO A 52 -1.78 0.31 -17.65
CA PRO A 52 -1.08 1.10 -16.63
C PRO A 52 -1.44 0.63 -15.22
N VAL A 53 -0.47 0.74 -14.31
CA VAL A 53 -0.69 0.41 -12.90
C VAL A 53 -1.73 1.36 -12.29
N SER A 54 -2.70 0.80 -11.58
CA SER A 54 -3.68 1.54 -10.80
C SER A 54 -3.56 1.23 -9.30
N TYR A 55 -3.62 2.26 -8.47
CA TYR A 55 -3.55 2.15 -7.01
C TYR A 55 -4.97 2.28 -6.46
N ARG A 56 -5.61 1.15 -6.12
CA ARG A 56 -7.01 1.12 -5.71
C ARG A 56 -7.19 1.32 -4.21
N ASN A 57 -6.32 0.72 -3.41
CA ASN A 57 -6.43 0.72 -1.96
C ASN A 57 -5.13 1.20 -1.33
N ALA A 58 -5.24 2.01 -0.29
CA ALA A 58 -4.12 2.33 0.58
C ALA A 58 -3.71 1.10 1.40
N PRO A 59 -2.51 1.08 2.00
CA PRO A 59 -2.10 0.01 2.91
C PRO A 59 -3.14 -0.20 4.00
N PRO A 60 -3.63 -1.44 4.21
CA PRO A 60 -4.64 -1.70 5.22
C PRO A 60 -4.04 -1.70 6.64
N THR A 61 -4.88 -1.41 7.62
CA THR A 61 -4.55 -1.74 9.01
C THR A 61 -4.78 -3.22 9.28
N LEU A 62 -4.20 -3.71 10.38
CA LEU A 62 -4.36 -5.11 10.78
C LEU A 62 -5.85 -5.46 10.93
N GLY A 63 -6.29 -6.51 10.25
CA GLY A 63 -7.66 -7.00 10.32
C GLY A 63 -8.70 -6.16 9.57
N GLN A 64 -8.32 -5.07 8.90
CA GLN A 64 -9.27 -4.14 8.26
C GLN A 64 -10.24 -4.81 7.29
N HIS A 65 -9.83 -5.85 6.59
CA HIS A 65 -10.63 -6.52 5.57
C HIS A 65 -11.04 -7.95 5.95
N THR A 66 -10.80 -8.38 7.19
CA THR A 66 -11.08 -9.74 7.65
C THR A 66 -12.54 -10.13 7.40
N ASP A 67 -13.48 -9.30 7.82
CA ASP A 67 -14.92 -9.60 7.67
C ASP A 67 -15.33 -9.69 6.20
N VAL A 68 -14.89 -8.74 5.38
CA VAL A 68 -15.20 -8.70 3.94
C VAL A 68 -14.67 -9.95 3.23
N ILE A 69 -13.42 -10.32 3.51
CA ILE A 69 -12.77 -11.47 2.86
C ILE A 69 -13.45 -12.78 3.30
N LEU A 70 -13.75 -12.95 4.58
CA LEU A 70 -14.43 -14.15 5.08
C LEU A 70 -15.85 -14.31 4.50
N GLU A 71 -16.54 -13.19 4.32
CA GLU A 71 -17.87 -13.21 3.70
C GLU A 71 -17.80 -13.48 2.20
N GLU A 72 -16.99 -12.74 1.44
CA GLU A 72 -16.92 -12.82 -0.02
C GLU A 72 -16.31 -14.14 -0.54
N LEU A 73 -15.25 -14.64 0.10
CA LEU A 73 -14.55 -15.83 -0.37
C LEU A 73 -15.06 -17.13 0.25
N LEU A 74 -15.53 -17.09 1.49
CA LEU A 74 -15.93 -18.30 2.23
C LEU A 74 -17.42 -18.35 2.57
N GLY A 75 -18.17 -17.27 2.32
CA GLY A 75 -19.59 -17.19 2.62
C GLY A 75 -19.91 -17.27 4.12
N ILE A 76 -18.93 -16.95 4.98
CA ILE A 76 -19.10 -17.00 6.44
C ILE A 76 -19.98 -15.83 6.89
N SER A 77 -21.11 -16.14 7.52
CA SER A 77 -22.05 -15.15 8.02
C SER A 77 -21.48 -14.31 9.16
N GLU A 78 -22.03 -13.14 9.41
CA GLU A 78 -21.65 -12.27 10.52
C GLU A 78 -21.70 -12.99 11.87
N LYS A 79 -22.72 -13.81 12.09
CA LYS A 79 -22.90 -14.61 13.32
C LYS A 79 -21.77 -15.62 13.52
N GLU A 80 -21.34 -16.27 12.44
CA GLU A 80 -20.22 -17.22 12.47
C GLU A 80 -18.88 -16.49 12.70
N ARG A 81 -18.67 -15.34 12.06
CA ARG A 81 -17.49 -14.50 12.31
C ARG A 81 -17.40 -14.07 13.77
N ALA A 82 -18.50 -13.59 14.34
CA ALA A 82 -18.56 -13.24 15.76
C ALA A 82 -18.22 -14.42 16.67
N ALA A 83 -18.69 -15.64 16.35
CA ALA A 83 -18.35 -16.84 17.09
C ALA A 83 -16.86 -17.22 16.98
N LEU A 84 -16.24 -16.99 15.81
CA LEU A 84 -14.81 -17.22 15.59
C LEU A 84 -13.95 -16.21 16.36
N ALA A 85 -14.38 -14.94 16.40
CA ALA A 85 -13.73 -13.90 17.18
C ALA A 85 -13.73 -14.20 18.68
N VAL A 86 -14.87 -14.65 19.21
CA VAL A 86 -14.98 -15.07 20.64
C VAL A 86 -14.04 -16.24 20.96
N LYS A 87 -13.81 -17.14 19.99
CA LYS A 87 -12.88 -18.28 20.14
C LYS A 87 -11.41 -17.90 19.93
N GLY A 88 -11.12 -16.64 19.58
CA GLY A 88 -9.77 -16.17 19.30
C GLY A 88 -9.15 -16.77 18.02
N VAL A 89 -9.99 -17.15 17.04
CA VAL A 89 -9.55 -17.68 15.75
C VAL A 89 -9.25 -16.54 14.78
N ILE A 90 -9.99 -15.45 14.88
CA ILE A 90 -9.84 -14.21 14.09
C ILE A 90 -9.83 -13.00 15.01
#